data_8f002642a4b45cf4afb8efcd532faebd
#
_entry.id   8f002642a4b45cf4afb8efcd532faebd
#
_cell.length_a   1.000
_cell.length_b   1.000
_cell.length_c   1.000
_cell.angle_alpha   90.00
_cell.angle_beta   90.00
_cell.angle_gamma   90.00
#
_symmetry.space_group_name_H-M   'P 1'
#
loop_
_entity.id
_entity.type
_entity.pdbx_description
1 polymer ?
#
loop_
_entity_poly.entity_id
_entity_poly.type
_entity_poly.pdbx_seq_one_letter_code
_entity_poly.pdbx_strand_id
1 'polypeptide(L)'
;MRRLSEFWSSRPALVLFFRQSGCSCLAERWEKLKDEVSAFEEAGAQIVAITQGEPERAAEVAERRGYLFPVLCDLKRRAYEAYGLLEGTPAQILHDFAWKPGDCETGEHLVSSRRGTERALVDSPWQLPGEFIVSTKGRFVLTHRYQYCEDFPPKTVVLGAIETAKRSS
;
A
#
# COMPACT_ATOMS: atom_id res chain seq x y z
N MET A 1 -9.54 -18.38 -2.11
CA MET A 1 -9.96 -16.97 -2.00
C MET A 1 -10.09 -16.64 -0.52
N ARG A 2 -9.45 -15.59 -0.02
CA ARG A 2 -9.56 -15.15 1.38
C ARG A 2 -10.43 -13.90 1.46
N ARG A 3 -11.19 -13.76 2.56
CA ARG A 3 -11.96 -12.53 2.83
C ARG A 3 -11.12 -11.57 3.65
N LEU A 4 -11.12 -10.28 3.31
CA LEU A 4 -10.42 -9.26 4.09
C LEU A 4 -10.88 -9.21 5.55
N SER A 5 -12.17 -9.49 5.81
CA SER A 5 -12.73 -9.50 7.17
C SER A 5 -12.06 -10.52 8.11
N GLU A 6 -11.41 -11.55 7.59
CA GLU A 6 -10.64 -12.50 8.39
C GLU A 6 -9.47 -11.82 9.13
N PHE A 7 -8.93 -10.73 8.56
CA PHE A 7 -7.76 -10.03 9.12
C PHE A 7 -8.08 -9.10 10.29
N TRP A 8 -9.35 -8.80 10.54
CA TRP A 8 -9.75 -8.03 11.72
C TRP A 8 -10.74 -8.75 12.63
N SER A 9 -10.90 -10.07 12.47
CA SER A 9 -11.83 -10.85 13.27
C SER A 9 -11.46 -10.95 14.75
N SER A 10 -10.17 -10.90 15.09
CA SER A 10 -9.67 -11.06 16.46
C SER A 10 -8.95 -9.83 17.03
N ARG A 11 -8.41 -8.97 16.16
CA ARG A 11 -7.71 -7.74 16.54
C ARG A 11 -7.82 -6.73 15.39
N PRO A 12 -7.67 -5.42 15.66
CA PRO A 12 -7.68 -4.42 14.60
C PRO A 12 -6.68 -4.74 13.49
N ALA A 13 -6.99 -4.35 12.26
CA ALA A 13 -6.09 -4.54 11.13
C ALA A 13 -5.64 -3.21 10.53
N LEU A 14 -4.35 -3.10 10.24
CA LEU A 14 -3.79 -2.14 9.30
C LEU A 14 -3.85 -2.76 7.90
N VAL A 15 -4.67 -2.20 7.04
CA VAL A 15 -4.87 -2.63 5.65
C VAL A 15 -4.14 -1.66 4.75
N LEU A 16 -3.10 -2.15 4.05
CA LEU A 16 -2.24 -1.39 3.17
C LEU A 16 -2.61 -1.69 1.71
N PHE A 17 -2.97 -0.69 0.94
CA PHE A 17 -3.16 -0.83 -0.50
C PHE A 17 -1.94 -0.29 -1.22
N PHE A 18 -1.21 -1.16 -1.89
CA PHE A 18 0.01 -0.80 -2.59
C PHE A 18 -0.28 -0.29 -4.00
N ARG A 19 0.57 0.58 -4.48
CA ARG A 19 0.66 0.91 -5.90
C ARG A 19 1.25 -0.27 -6.69
N GLN A 20 1.54 -0.02 -7.96
CA GLN A 20 2.27 -0.96 -8.81
C GLN A 20 3.63 -1.35 -8.19
N SER A 21 4.04 -2.60 -8.39
CA SER A 21 5.24 -3.17 -7.77
C SER A 21 6.57 -2.52 -8.19
N GLY A 22 6.59 -1.76 -9.29
CA GLY A 22 7.76 -1.06 -9.80
C GLY A 22 7.85 0.41 -9.39
N CYS A 23 6.99 0.90 -8.49
CA CYS A 23 7.00 2.28 -8.04
C CYS A 23 8.10 2.53 -7.00
N SER A 24 8.85 3.62 -7.15
CA SER A 24 9.83 4.09 -6.15
C SER A 24 9.15 4.45 -4.82
N CYS A 25 7.98 5.07 -4.87
CA CYS A 25 7.20 5.41 -3.69
C CYS A 25 6.82 4.19 -2.83
N LEU A 26 6.55 3.03 -3.45
CA LEU A 26 6.33 1.78 -2.72
C LEU A 26 7.62 1.31 -2.03
N ALA A 27 8.77 1.49 -2.69
CA ALA A 27 10.07 1.18 -2.09
C ALA A 27 10.33 2.07 -0.87
N GLU A 28 10.08 3.38 -0.97
CA GLU A 28 10.24 4.32 0.13
C GLU A 28 9.27 4.01 1.28
N ARG A 29 7.99 3.73 0.98
CA ARG A 29 7.03 3.34 2.03
C ARG A 29 7.48 2.08 2.74
N TRP A 30 8.03 1.11 2.01
CA TRP A 30 8.54 -0.12 2.60
C TRP A 30 9.72 0.13 3.55
N GLU A 31 10.67 0.96 3.18
CA GLU A 31 11.79 1.29 4.07
C GLU A 31 11.30 1.90 5.40
N LYS A 32 10.28 2.76 5.35
CA LYS A 32 9.64 3.30 6.57
C LYS A 32 8.88 2.21 7.34
N LEU A 33 8.13 1.35 6.65
CA LEU A 33 7.37 0.27 7.28
C LEU A 33 8.24 -0.75 8.01
N LYS A 34 9.44 -1.05 7.54
CA LYS A 34 10.38 -1.95 8.23
C LYS A 34 10.57 -1.58 9.70
N ASP A 35 10.71 -0.28 9.97
CA ASP A 35 10.92 0.25 11.31
C ASP A 35 9.62 0.46 12.09
N GLU A 36 8.47 0.35 11.43
CA GLU A 36 7.16 0.65 12.00
C GLU A 36 6.34 -0.61 12.30
N VAL A 37 6.54 -1.69 11.53
CA VAL A 37 5.73 -2.93 11.59
C VAL A 37 5.69 -3.49 13.01
N SER A 38 6.83 -3.67 13.66
CA SER A 38 6.89 -4.20 15.04
C SER A 38 6.09 -3.34 16.01
N ALA A 39 6.22 -2.02 15.91
CA ALA A 39 5.48 -1.10 16.76
C ALA A 39 3.94 -1.18 16.54
N PHE A 40 3.50 -1.39 15.30
CA PHE A 40 2.07 -1.56 15.01
C PHE A 40 1.55 -2.91 15.51
N GLU A 41 2.35 -3.98 15.42
CA GLU A 41 2.01 -5.30 15.95
C GLU A 41 2.00 -5.32 17.48
N GLU A 42 2.98 -4.69 18.14
CA GLU A 42 3.03 -4.49 19.60
C GLU A 42 1.84 -3.65 20.09
N ALA A 43 1.41 -2.65 19.32
CA ALA A 43 0.19 -1.90 19.60
C ALA A 43 -1.08 -2.75 19.44
N GLY A 44 -0.98 -3.96 18.88
CA GLY A 44 -2.06 -4.94 18.76
C GLY A 44 -2.75 -4.98 17.41
N ALA A 45 -2.20 -4.37 16.37
CA ALA A 45 -2.75 -4.49 15.02
C ALA A 45 -2.22 -5.74 14.30
N GLN A 46 -3.05 -6.29 13.42
CA GLN A 46 -2.62 -7.20 12.37
C GLN A 46 -2.38 -6.41 11.09
N ILE A 47 -1.34 -6.74 10.34
CA ILE A 47 -1.03 -6.05 9.07
C ILE A 47 -1.38 -6.96 7.91
N VAL A 48 -1.98 -6.39 6.87
CA VAL A 48 -2.23 -7.06 5.59
C VAL A 48 -2.05 -6.05 4.47
N ALA A 49 -1.33 -6.44 3.42
CA ALA A 49 -1.19 -5.63 2.22
C ALA A 49 -2.03 -6.19 1.07
N ILE A 50 -2.45 -5.32 0.16
CA ILE A 50 -3.18 -5.65 -1.05
C ILE A 50 -2.42 -5.05 -2.23
N THR A 51 -2.18 -5.86 -3.24
CA THR A 51 -1.51 -5.46 -4.48
C THR A 51 -2.39 -5.75 -5.69
N GLN A 52 -2.16 -5.06 -6.78
CA GLN A 52 -2.80 -5.29 -8.08
C GLN A 52 -2.17 -6.47 -8.84
N GLY A 53 -0.95 -6.87 -8.44
CA GLY A 53 -0.15 -7.86 -9.15
C GLY A 53 -0.69 -9.28 -9.06
N GLU A 54 -0.23 -10.13 -9.98
CA GLU A 54 -0.49 -11.57 -9.95
C GLU A 54 0.19 -12.23 -8.74
N PRO A 55 -0.35 -13.38 -8.25
CA PRO A 55 0.14 -14.03 -7.03
C PRO A 55 1.64 -14.37 -7.06
N GLU A 56 2.12 -14.89 -8.19
CA GLU A 56 3.53 -15.27 -8.36
C GLU A 56 4.45 -14.05 -8.25
N ARG A 57 4.07 -12.97 -8.91
CA ARG A 57 4.81 -11.69 -8.87
C ARG A 57 4.74 -11.04 -7.50
N ALA A 58 3.58 -11.11 -6.85
CA ALA A 58 3.42 -10.59 -5.49
C ALA A 58 4.31 -11.36 -4.50
N ALA A 59 4.40 -12.68 -4.64
CA ALA A 59 5.28 -13.53 -3.83
C ALA A 59 6.75 -13.17 -4.03
N GLU A 60 7.21 -13.06 -5.28
CA GLU A 60 8.58 -12.64 -5.60
C GLU A 60 8.95 -11.27 -5.00
N VAL A 61 8.02 -10.31 -5.06
CA VAL A 61 8.23 -8.97 -4.48
C VAL A 61 8.25 -9.04 -2.97
N ALA A 62 7.35 -9.79 -2.36
CA ALA A 62 7.28 -9.95 -0.91
C ALA A 62 8.56 -10.60 -0.37
N GLU A 63 9.06 -11.65 -1.00
CA GLU A 63 10.30 -12.32 -0.63
C GLU A 63 11.51 -11.39 -0.79
N ARG A 64 11.67 -10.78 -1.97
CA ARG A 64 12.79 -9.87 -2.26
C ARG A 64 12.85 -8.67 -1.32
N ARG A 65 11.69 -8.19 -0.87
CA ARG A 65 11.58 -7.06 0.03
C ARG A 65 11.53 -7.47 1.51
N GLY A 66 11.39 -8.75 1.80
CA GLY A 66 11.30 -9.28 3.17
C GLY A 66 10.03 -8.83 3.89
N TYR A 67 8.87 -8.84 3.22
CA TYR A 67 7.60 -8.53 3.89
C TYR A 67 7.27 -9.60 4.93
N LEU A 68 7.00 -9.17 6.16
CA LEU A 68 6.67 -10.05 7.29
C LEU A 68 5.17 -10.21 7.51
N PHE A 69 4.35 -9.68 6.63
CA PHE A 69 2.89 -9.71 6.68
C PHE A 69 2.30 -10.27 5.38
N PRO A 70 1.06 -10.79 5.42
CA PRO A 70 0.38 -11.30 4.24
C PRO A 70 0.20 -10.24 3.16
N VAL A 71 0.44 -10.64 1.90
CA VAL A 71 0.15 -9.83 0.71
C VAL A 71 -0.93 -10.54 -0.09
N LEU A 72 -2.05 -9.87 -0.31
CA LEU A 72 -3.19 -10.35 -1.09
C LEU A 72 -3.18 -9.72 -2.48
N CYS A 73 -3.71 -10.44 -3.47
CA CYS A 73 -3.78 -9.99 -4.86
C CYS A 73 -5.21 -9.63 -5.24
N ASP A 74 -5.40 -8.44 -5.79
CA ASP A 74 -6.66 -7.93 -6.29
C ASP A 74 -6.52 -7.45 -7.74
N LEU A 75 -6.38 -8.38 -8.67
CA LEU A 75 -6.16 -8.09 -10.10
C LEU A 75 -7.27 -7.24 -10.73
N LYS A 76 -8.47 -7.32 -10.20
CA LYS A 76 -9.64 -6.58 -10.69
C LYS A 76 -9.89 -5.28 -9.94
N ARG A 77 -9.04 -4.95 -8.96
CA ARG A 77 -9.12 -3.74 -8.14
C ARG A 77 -10.47 -3.55 -7.42
N ARG A 78 -11.21 -4.62 -7.16
CA ARG A 78 -12.51 -4.56 -6.49
C ARG A 78 -12.41 -4.06 -5.04
N ALA A 79 -11.36 -4.46 -4.34
CA ALA A 79 -11.09 -3.97 -3.00
C ALA A 79 -10.66 -2.49 -3.04
N TYR A 80 -9.84 -2.10 -4.01
CA TYR A 80 -9.47 -0.68 -4.23
C TYR A 80 -10.72 0.19 -4.42
N GLU A 81 -11.63 -0.22 -5.30
CA GLU A 81 -12.90 0.47 -5.54
C GLU A 81 -13.78 0.53 -4.27
N ALA A 82 -13.92 -0.60 -3.57
CA ALA A 82 -14.72 -0.69 -2.34
C ALA A 82 -14.21 0.20 -1.21
N TYR A 83 -12.88 0.45 -1.17
CA TYR A 83 -12.25 1.35 -0.22
C TYR A 83 -12.19 2.81 -0.72
N GLY A 84 -12.74 3.08 -1.90
CA GLY A 84 -12.79 4.40 -2.51
C GLY A 84 -11.42 4.91 -2.96
N LEU A 85 -10.54 4.00 -3.35
CA LEU A 85 -9.23 4.32 -3.91
C LEU A 85 -9.37 4.51 -5.42
N LEU A 86 -9.13 5.74 -5.86
CA LEU A 86 -9.28 6.15 -7.25
C LEU A 86 -7.92 6.19 -7.97
N GLU A 87 -7.97 6.24 -9.28
CA GLU A 87 -6.80 6.58 -10.08
C GLU A 87 -6.46 8.06 -9.92
N GLY A 88 -5.17 8.34 -9.79
CA GLY A 88 -4.67 9.70 -9.68
C GLY A 88 -4.50 10.36 -11.04
N THR A 89 -4.45 11.67 -11.04
CA THR A 89 -4.05 12.48 -12.19
C THR A 89 -2.53 12.41 -12.39
N PRO A 90 -2.02 12.76 -13.57
CA PRO A 90 -0.58 12.89 -13.79
C PRO A 90 0.12 13.76 -12.75
N ALA A 91 -0.50 14.87 -12.32
CA ALA A 91 0.06 15.75 -11.32
C ALA A 91 0.22 15.06 -9.94
N GLN A 92 -0.74 14.21 -9.54
CA GLN A 92 -0.67 13.45 -8.29
C GLN A 92 0.37 12.32 -8.35
N ILE A 93 0.51 11.69 -9.50
CA ILE A 93 1.44 10.58 -9.71
C ILE A 93 2.87 11.05 -9.89
N LEU A 94 3.05 12.20 -10.55
CA LEU A 94 4.35 12.78 -10.89
C LEU A 94 4.72 13.95 -9.95
N HIS A 95 4.05 14.05 -8.80
CA HIS A 95 4.19 15.16 -7.87
C HIS A 95 5.67 15.49 -7.53
N ASP A 96 6.47 14.48 -7.28
CA ASP A 96 7.88 14.64 -6.92
C ASP A 96 8.84 14.72 -8.10
N PHE A 97 8.41 14.31 -9.30
CA PHE A 97 9.22 14.40 -10.50
C PHE A 97 9.56 15.85 -10.90
N ALA A 98 8.67 16.79 -10.57
CA ALA A 98 8.89 18.21 -10.88
C ALA A 98 9.87 18.90 -9.92
N TRP A 99 10.15 18.32 -8.76
CA TRP A 99 10.88 18.98 -7.67
C TRP A 99 12.23 18.34 -7.32
N LYS A 100 12.47 17.10 -7.76
CA LYS A 100 13.71 16.35 -7.52
C LYS A 100 14.33 15.93 -8.86
N PRO A 101 15.30 16.68 -9.41
CA PRO A 101 15.93 16.35 -10.70
C PRO A 101 16.47 14.91 -10.79
N GLY A 102 17.00 14.36 -9.70
CA GLY A 102 17.46 12.96 -9.65
C GLY A 102 16.37 11.91 -9.81
N ASP A 103 15.13 12.24 -9.42
CA ASP A 103 14.00 11.32 -9.55
C ASP A 103 13.43 11.32 -10.98
N CYS A 104 13.61 12.42 -11.74
CA CYS A 104 13.33 12.44 -13.17
C CYS A 104 14.21 11.45 -13.93
N GLU A 105 15.52 11.41 -13.64
CA GLU A 105 16.45 10.45 -14.25
C GLU A 105 16.07 9.01 -13.89
N THR A 106 15.68 8.77 -12.65
CA THR A 106 15.20 7.44 -12.19
C THR A 106 13.89 7.07 -12.87
N GLY A 107 12.97 8.01 -13.02
CA GLY A 107 11.70 7.82 -13.73
C GLY A 107 11.90 7.55 -15.21
N GLU A 108 12.76 8.29 -15.88
CA GLU A 108 13.13 8.06 -17.28
C GLU A 108 13.85 6.73 -17.47
N HIS A 109 14.73 6.35 -16.54
CA HIS A 109 15.39 5.04 -16.55
C HIS A 109 14.40 3.90 -16.34
N LEU A 110 13.44 4.04 -15.44
CA LEU A 110 12.36 3.06 -15.24
C LEU A 110 11.45 2.95 -16.49
N VAL A 111 11.14 4.05 -17.14
CA VAL A 111 10.38 4.05 -18.40
C VAL A 111 11.20 3.47 -19.53
N SER A 112 12.49 3.82 -19.64
CA SER A 112 13.38 3.33 -20.69
C SER A 112 13.73 1.85 -20.51
N SER A 113 13.94 1.37 -19.28
CA SER A 113 14.19 -0.04 -18.99
C SER A 113 12.98 -0.94 -19.28
N ARG A 114 11.78 -0.36 -19.38
CA ARG A 114 10.54 -1.04 -19.78
C ARG A 114 10.28 -1.00 -21.28
N ARG A 115 10.95 -0.13 -22.04
CA ARG A 115 10.89 -0.12 -23.50
C ARG A 115 11.55 -1.39 -24.04
N GLY A 116 10.73 -2.29 -24.59
CA GLY A 116 11.20 -3.55 -25.18
C GLY A 116 10.92 -4.81 -24.33
N THR A 117 10.32 -4.68 -23.16
CA THR A 117 9.72 -5.84 -22.49
C THR A 117 8.25 -5.95 -22.93
N GLU A 118 7.91 -7.02 -23.65
CA GLU A 118 6.53 -7.36 -24.04
C GLU A 118 5.61 -7.73 -22.87
N ARG A 119 6.02 -7.43 -21.65
CA ARG A 119 5.17 -7.66 -20.46
C ARG A 119 4.08 -6.59 -20.45
N ALA A 120 2.86 -7.04 -20.67
CA ALA A 120 1.67 -6.23 -20.43
C ALA A 120 1.78 -5.56 -19.05
N LEU A 121 1.46 -4.27 -18.95
CA LEU A 121 1.31 -3.58 -17.67
C LEU A 121 0.11 -4.23 -16.95
N VAL A 122 0.40 -5.18 -16.09
CA VAL A 122 -0.63 -5.91 -15.32
C VAL A 122 -1.26 -4.97 -14.30
N ASP A 123 -0.48 -4.01 -13.79
CA ASP A 123 -0.90 -3.06 -12.77
C ASP A 123 -1.21 -1.69 -13.37
N SER A 124 -2.28 -1.03 -12.93
CA SER A 124 -2.51 0.37 -13.28
C SER A 124 -1.42 1.26 -12.65
N PRO A 125 -0.63 1.99 -13.45
CA PRO A 125 0.34 2.94 -12.92
C PRO A 125 -0.31 4.18 -12.30
N TRP A 126 -1.60 4.39 -12.54
CA TRP A 126 -2.38 5.54 -12.08
C TRP A 126 -3.05 5.29 -10.73
N GLN A 127 -3.19 4.03 -10.29
CA GLN A 127 -3.84 3.71 -9.03
C GLN A 127 -3.09 4.31 -7.84
N LEU A 128 -3.77 5.18 -7.09
CA LEU A 128 -3.25 5.70 -5.82
C LEU A 128 -3.37 4.68 -4.70
N PRO A 129 -2.42 4.67 -3.75
CA PRO A 129 -2.44 3.78 -2.60
C PRO A 129 -3.35 4.30 -1.48
N GLY A 130 -3.45 3.53 -0.39
CA GLY A 130 -4.15 3.96 0.81
C GLY A 130 -3.84 3.08 2.00
N GLU A 131 -4.06 3.62 3.19
CA GLU A 131 -3.85 2.93 4.47
C GLU A 131 -5.09 3.09 5.35
N PHE A 132 -5.55 1.98 5.91
CA PHE A 132 -6.78 1.94 6.68
C PHE A 132 -6.58 1.18 7.99
N ILE A 133 -7.11 1.72 9.09
CA ILE A 133 -7.26 0.95 10.32
C ILE A 133 -8.72 0.53 10.44
N VAL A 134 -8.92 -0.78 10.56
CA VAL A 134 -10.24 -1.40 10.69
C VAL A 134 -10.33 -2.08 12.06
N SER A 135 -11.36 -1.76 12.85
CA SER A 135 -11.63 -2.40 14.15
C SER A 135 -12.18 -3.82 13.97
N THR A 136 -12.24 -4.61 15.05
CA THR A 136 -12.80 -5.97 15.01
C THR A 136 -14.28 -6.02 14.63
N LYS A 137 -15.00 -4.91 14.76
CA LYS A 137 -16.39 -4.74 14.28
C LYS A 137 -16.50 -4.31 12.81
N GLY A 138 -15.37 -4.25 12.09
CA GLY A 138 -15.34 -3.84 10.68
C GLY A 138 -15.53 -2.33 10.46
N ARG A 139 -15.35 -1.50 11.49
CA ARG A 139 -15.46 -0.04 11.38
C ARG A 139 -14.11 0.55 11.00
N PHE A 140 -14.12 1.46 10.04
CA PHE A 140 -12.95 2.27 9.72
C PHE A 140 -12.68 3.27 10.85
N VAL A 141 -11.47 3.24 11.40
CA VAL A 141 -10.97 4.19 12.40
C VAL A 141 -10.00 5.17 11.77
N LEU A 142 -9.21 4.72 10.80
CA LEU A 142 -8.39 5.55 9.92
C LEU A 142 -8.75 5.24 8.47
N THR A 143 -8.91 6.28 7.67
CA THR A 143 -9.12 6.18 6.22
C THR A 143 -8.19 7.16 5.54
N HIS A 144 -6.95 6.76 5.32
CA HIS A 144 -5.97 7.58 4.64
C HIS A 144 -5.86 7.16 3.18
N ARG A 145 -6.50 7.93 2.30
CA ARG A 145 -6.40 7.80 0.84
C ARG A 145 -5.37 8.80 0.35
N TYR A 146 -4.34 8.31 -0.27
CA TYR A 146 -3.24 9.17 -0.70
C TYR A 146 -3.69 10.20 -1.73
N GLN A 147 -3.27 11.44 -1.55
CA GLN A 147 -3.49 12.52 -2.50
C GLN A 147 -2.38 12.59 -3.56
N TYR A 148 -1.22 12.00 -3.26
CA TYR A 148 -0.06 11.83 -4.15
C TYR A 148 0.74 10.60 -3.71
N CYS A 149 1.78 10.23 -4.45
CA CYS A 149 2.43 8.92 -4.26
C CYS A 149 3.09 8.72 -2.89
N GLU A 150 3.64 9.76 -2.28
CA GLU A 150 4.39 9.74 -1.02
C GLU A 150 3.59 10.33 0.16
N ASP A 151 2.27 10.42 0.04
CA ASP A 151 1.36 10.90 1.09
C ASP A 151 1.22 9.88 2.23
N PHE A 152 2.35 9.52 2.86
CA PHE A 152 2.39 8.54 3.94
C PHE A 152 1.81 9.10 5.23
N PRO A 153 0.90 8.38 5.92
CA PRO A 153 0.42 8.83 7.22
C PRO A 153 1.55 8.78 8.25
N PRO A 154 1.64 9.78 9.14
CA PRO A 154 2.60 9.73 10.23
C PRO A 154 2.41 8.51 11.14
N LYS A 155 3.50 7.86 11.57
CA LYS A 155 3.49 6.71 12.47
C LYS A 155 2.61 6.94 13.70
N THR A 156 2.67 8.11 14.30
CA THR A 156 1.88 8.48 15.49
C THR A 156 0.38 8.50 15.22
N VAL A 157 -0.04 8.88 14.01
CA VAL A 157 -1.45 8.86 13.59
C VAL A 157 -1.94 7.43 13.47
N VAL A 158 -1.13 6.55 12.86
CA VAL A 158 -1.45 5.13 12.72
C VAL A 158 -1.56 4.46 14.10
N LEU A 159 -0.59 4.69 14.98
CA LEU A 159 -0.61 4.16 16.36
C LEU A 159 -1.84 4.65 17.15
N GLY A 160 -2.17 5.94 17.08
CA GLY A 160 -3.36 6.50 17.73
C GLY A 160 -4.67 5.88 17.20
N ALA A 161 -4.73 5.59 15.90
CA ALA A 161 -5.86 4.92 15.29
C ALA A 161 -5.97 3.44 15.73
N ILE A 162 -4.85 2.73 15.88
CA ILE A 162 -4.84 1.35 16.40
C ILE A 162 -5.38 1.33 17.83
N GLU A 163 -4.92 2.22 18.70
CA GLU A 163 -5.41 2.32 20.08
C GLU A 163 -6.92 2.66 20.14
N THR A 164 -7.39 3.51 19.25
CA THR A 164 -8.81 3.84 19.14
C THR A 164 -9.62 2.64 18.66
N ALA A 165 -9.10 1.89 17.67
CA ALA A 165 -9.75 0.70 17.14
C ALA A 165 -9.92 -0.40 18.20
N LYS A 166 -8.93 -0.59 19.07
CA LYS A 166 -9.00 -1.54 20.22
C LYS A 166 -10.12 -1.20 21.19
N ARG A 167 -10.31 0.10 21.49
CA ARG A 167 -11.39 0.55 22.38
C ARG A 167 -12.77 0.43 21.76
N SER A 168 -12.85 0.40 20.44
CA SER A 168 -14.10 0.30 19.68
C SER A 168 -14.48 -1.15 19.33
N SER A 169 -13.70 -2.09 19.82
CA SER A 169 -13.80 -3.53 19.55
C SER A 169 -14.85 -4.23 20.42
#